data_d43ddb45681c092e3e2c18fdb65e9f5c
#
_entry.id   d43ddb45681c092e3e2c18fdb65e9f5c
#
_cell.length_a   1.000
_cell.length_b   1.000
_cell.length_c   1.000
_cell.angle_alpha   90.00
_cell.angle_beta   90.00
_cell.angle_gamma   90.00
#
_symmetry.space_group_name_H-M   'P 1'
#
loop_
_entity.id
_entity.type
_entity.pdbx_description
1 polymer ?
#
loop_
_entity_poly.entity_id
_entity_poly.type
_entity_poly.pdbx_seq_one_letter_code
_entity_poly.pdbx_strand_id
1 'polypeptide(L)'
;MILFKTVKYKNFLSSGNSFTEIDLNKAKSTLVVGQNGAGKSTMLDAISFALFGRPHRNINKNQLVNSINQKACVVEIEFSIGSSAFRIVRGIKPVIFEIWKNGTMINQSSHAKEYQKILEQNILKLNHKSFHQVVVLGSSSFIPFMQLAAGHRREVIEDLLDINVFSKMNQILRDKQSVLKDQLKELSYQIDITKNKIDTQQKYITDIQKLTQENRKEYETRILDSQNSINELQTENNKLSLGLDDSINQTEKALSSLHDRRQSLLLSSQDTKTKASEVGKRAKFFEENESCPVCDQNISDDHKSHILEDLKSEAKTYKSALRKIGEEGQGIETQVRETSDSLKLLRSKLSELSQNNVQITSLQKQIKEYQTYLDKNVSADLESAQRDLQSLNDDRNNLLENKFELSENISYNAVMSEMLKDTGIKTKIIKQYLPVINKLVNQYLQVLDFFVHFDLDESFQETIRSRHRDEFTYDSFSEGEKQRIDLALLFTWRQIAKMKNSVATNLLILDETFDSSLDHEGVDNLLKILHTLSDDTNIFVISHKGEILDGKFNAKIEFKKEKNFSKIAA
;
A
#
# COMPACT_ATOMS: atom_id res chain seq x y z
N MET A 1 14.24 -5.70 12.99
CA MET A 1 15.45 -5.16 12.35
C MET A 1 16.20 -6.28 11.67
N ILE A 2 16.68 -6.06 10.44
CA ILE A 2 17.55 -7.00 9.70
C ILE A 2 18.99 -6.65 10.04
N LEU A 3 19.74 -7.62 10.56
CA LEU A 3 21.15 -7.47 10.91
C LEU A 3 22.00 -8.20 9.88
N PHE A 4 22.51 -7.50 8.88
CA PHE A 4 23.44 -8.02 7.91
C PHE A 4 24.79 -8.29 8.57
N LYS A 5 25.34 -9.48 8.32
CA LYS A 5 26.60 -9.97 8.93
C LYS A 5 27.73 -10.01 7.94
N THR A 6 27.60 -10.85 6.92
CA THR A 6 28.67 -11.08 5.95
C THR A 6 28.13 -11.19 4.53
N VAL A 7 28.91 -10.76 3.56
CA VAL A 7 28.72 -11.06 2.13
C VAL A 7 29.97 -11.70 1.57
N LYS A 8 29.79 -12.80 0.84
CA LYS A 8 30.88 -13.55 0.18
C LYS A 8 30.55 -13.73 -1.29
N TYR A 9 31.51 -13.55 -2.14
CA TYR A 9 31.32 -13.77 -3.57
C TYR A 9 32.57 -14.22 -4.25
N LYS A 10 32.43 -15.08 -5.28
CA LYS A 10 33.51 -15.54 -6.16
C LYS A 10 33.04 -15.62 -7.60
N ASN A 11 33.94 -15.44 -8.53
CA ASN A 11 33.66 -15.41 -9.96
C ASN A 11 32.51 -14.47 -10.34
N PHE A 12 32.30 -13.43 -9.54
CA PHE A 12 31.26 -12.45 -9.71
C PHE A 12 31.90 -11.13 -10.21
N LEU A 13 31.51 -10.69 -11.41
CA LEU A 13 32.09 -9.52 -12.08
C LEU A 13 33.63 -9.62 -12.15
N SER A 14 34.32 -8.70 -11.48
CA SER A 14 35.80 -8.65 -11.47
C SER A 14 36.46 -9.56 -10.42
N SER A 15 35.71 -10.26 -9.58
CA SER A 15 36.28 -11.15 -8.57
C SER A 15 36.77 -12.48 -9.16
N GLY A 16 37.82 -13.03 -8.57
CA GLY A 16 38.42 -14.32 -8.96
C GLY A 16 37.71 -15.53 -8.36
N ASN A 17 38.37 -16.71 -8.48
CA ASN A 17 37.81 -17.98 -8.02
C ASN A 17 37.92 -18.20 -6.49
N SER A 18 38.68 -17.38 -5.78
CA SER A 18 38.65 -17.33 -4.31
C SER A 18 37.50 -16.46 -3.82
N PHE A 19 36.89 -16.83 -2.69
CA PHE A 19 35.87 -16.00 -2.09
C PHE A 19 36.49 -14.67 -1.62
N THR A 20 35.86 -13.58 -2.02
CA THR A 20 36.00 -12.27 -1.38
C THR A 20 34.95 -12.20 -0.29
N GLU A 21 35.37 -12.05 0.95
CA GLU A 21 34.49 -11.96 2.13
C GLU A 21 34.55 -10.56 2.72
N ILE A 22 33.38 -9.99 3.00
CA ILE A 22 33.27 -8.67 3.62
C ILE A 22 32.34 -8.82 4.83
N ASP A 23 32.89 -8.49 5.98
CA ASP A 23 32.11 -8.40 7.22
C ASP A 23 31.36 -7.06 7.25
N LEU A 24 30.05 -7.12 7.20
CA LEU A 24 29.15 -5.96 7.19
C LEU A 24 28.84 -5.42 8.59
N ASN A 25 29.36 -6.09 9.64
CA ASN A 25 29.07 -5.75 11.04
C ASN A 25 30.33 -5.53 11.89
N LYS A 26 31.51 -5.49 11.27
CA LYS A 26 32.78 -5.39 11.97
C LYS A 26 33.03 -3.99 12.59
N ALA A 27 32.60 -2.95 11.92
CA ALA A 27 32.82 -1.57 12.35
C ALA A 27 31.59 -0.70 12.05
N LYS A 28 31.36 0.32 12.87
CA LYS A 28 30.23 1.23 12.70
C LYS A 28 30.32 2.10 11.45
N SER A 29 31.52 2.46 11.06
CA SER A 29 31.78 3.16 9.80
C SER A 29 33.00 2.59 9.10
N THR A 30 32.85 2.29 7.83
CA THR A 30 33.88 1.68 6.99
C THR A 30 34.04 2.47 5.71
N LEU A 31 35.24 2.94 5.44
CA LEU A 31 35.62 3.57 4.19
C LEU A 31 36.09 2.50 3.19
N VAL A 32 35.45 2.45 2.03
CA VAL A 32 35.81 1.54 0.94
C VAL A 32 36.48 2.32 -0.16
N VAL A 33 37.78 2.08 -0.35
CA VAL A 33 38.60 2.78 -1.34
C VAL A 33 39.21 1.83 -2.37
N GLY A 34 39.71 2.38 -3.44
CA GLY A 34 40.43 1.67 -4.50
C GLY A 34 40.34 2.39 -5.83
N GLN A 35 41.21 2.07 -6.75
CA GLN A 35 41.22 2.64 -8.10
C GLN A 35 39.90 2.35 -8.85
N ASN A 36 39.65 3.10 -9.92
CA ASN A 36 38.52 2.83 -10.79
C ASN A 36 38.60 1.43 -11.39
N GLY A 37 37.52 0.67 -11.34
CA GLY A 37 37.50 -0.72 -11.78
C GLY A 37 38.14 -1.74 -10.81
N ALA A 38 38.58 -1.31 -9.61
CA ALA A 38 39.12 -2.22 -8.59
C ALA A 38 38.07 -3.14 -7.94
N GLY A 39 36.77 -2.89 -8.16
CA GLY A 39 35.72 -3.77 -7.66
C GLY A 39 34.95 -3.24 -6.45
N LYS A 40 35.08 -1.94 -6.11
CA LYS A 40 34.35 -1.31 -4.99
C LYS A 40 32.83 -1.52 -5.08
N SER A 41 32.21 -1.11 -6.19
CA SER A 41 30.75 -1.25 -6.39
C SER A 41 30.31 -2.71 -6.64
N THR A 42 31.26 -3.65 -6.85
CA THR A 42 30.98 -5.10 -6.97
C THR A 42 30.37 -5.65 -5.68
N MET A 43 30.76 -5.13 -4.51
CA MET A 43 30.17 -5.48 -3.22
C MET A 43 28.66 -5.19 -3.21
N LEU A 44 28.28 -4.01 -3.69
CA LEU A 44 26.89 -3.59 -3.74
C LEU A 44 26.05 -4.43 -4.72
N ASP A 45 26.62 -4.72 -5.91
CA ASP A 45 26.00 -5.65 -6.86
C ASP A 45 25.84 -7.05 -6.26
N ALA A 46 26.81 -7.52 -5.48
CA ALA A 46 26.76 -8.82 -4.83
C ALA A 46 25.64 -8.89 -3.78
N ILE A 47 25.53 -7.88 -2.91
CA ILE A 47 24.45 -7.79 -1.92
C ILE A 47 23.09 -7.78 -2.63
N SER A 48 22.92 -6.90 -3.61
CA SER A 48 21.67 -6.79 -4.37
C SER A 48 21.32 -8.08 -5.11
N PHE A 49 22.30 -8.70 -5.76
CA PHE A 49 22.09 -9.97 -6.46
C PHE A 49 21.74 -11.11 -5.52
N ALA A 50 22.40 -11.22 -4.37
CA ALA A 50 22.10 -12.26 -3.38
C ALA A 50 20.65 -12.14 -2.89
N LEU A 51 20.18 -10.93 -2.56
CA LEU A 51 18.86 -10.70 -2.00
C LEU A 51 17.76 -10.75 -3.07
N PHE A 52 17.98 -10.12 -4.23
CA PHE A 52 16.90 -9.87 -5.20
C PHE A 52 17.10 -10.59 -6.55
N GLY A 53 18.22 -11.28 -6.74
CA GLY A 53 18.55 -11.92 -8.03
C GLY A 53 18.85 -10.92 -9.16
N ARG A 54 19.05 -9.65 -8.81
CA ARG A 54 19.39 -8.53 -9.71
C ARG A 54 20.56 -7.76 -9.13
N PRO A 55 21.53 -7.32 -9.93
CA PRO A 55 22.59 -6.44 -9.45
C PRO A 55 22.02 -5.05 -9.12
N HIS A 56 22.79 -4.24 -8.43
CA HIS A 56 22.47 -2.83 -8.19
C HIS A 56 22.53 -2.04 -9.51
N ARG A 57 23.61 -2.21 -10.26
CA ARG A 57 23.79 -1.58 -11.56
C ARG A 57 22.94 -2.26 -12.64
N ASN A 58 22.60 -1.53 -13.69
CA ASN A 58 21.84 -2.06 -14.82
C ASN A 58 22.73 -2.97 -15.72
N ILE A 59 23.07 -4.13 -15.19
CA ILE A 59 23.94 -5.14 -15.83
C ILE A 59 23.11 -6.39 -16.09
N ASN A 60 23.21 -6.96 -17.28
CA ASN A 60 22.56 -8.22 -17.61
C ASN A 60 23.10 -9.37 -16.75
N LYS A 61 22.21 -10.28 -16.32
CA LYS A 61 22.53 -11.39 -15.43
C LYS A 61 23.71 -12.24 -15.95
N ASN A 62 23.81 -12.46 -17.26
CA ASN A 62 24.90 -13.23 -17.84
C ASN A 62 26.27 -12.54 -17.73
N GLN A 63 26.29 -11.21 -17.65
CA GLN A 63 27.50 -10.40 -17.51
C GLN A 63 28.01 -10.35 -16.05
N LEU A 64 27.24 -10.87 -15.10
CA LEU A 64 27.67 -10.97 -13.70
C LEU A 64 28.72 -12.07 -13.49
N VAL A 65 28.78 -13.05 -14.38
CA VAL A 65 29.79 -14.09 -14.33
C VAL A 65 31.13 -13.51 -14.78
N ASN A 66 32.18 -13.76 -14.00
CA ASN A 66 33.52 -13.31 -14.34
C ASN A 66 33.91 -13.76 -15.77
N SER A 67 34.34 -12.81 -16.58
CA SER A 67 34.62 -13.02 -18.02
C SER A 67 35.82 -13.95 -18.31
N ILE A 68 36.72 -14.08 -17.35
CA ILE A 68 37.89 -14.95 -17.47
C ILE A 68 37.52 -16.38 -17.10
N ASN A 69 36.93 -16.58 -15.94
CA ASN A 69 36.60 -17.91 -15.39
C ASN A 69 35.32 -18.51 -15.97
N GLN A 70 34.35 -17.71 -16.38
CA GLN A 70 33.09 -18.04 -17.06
C GLN A 70 32.21 -19.11 -16.39
N LYS A 71 32.53 -19.51 -15.15
CA LYS A 71 31.85 -20.58 -14.40
C LYS A 71 31.85 -20.32 -12.89
N ALA A 72 31.06 -21.09 -12.19
CA ALA A 72 31.01 -21.15 -10.72
C ALA A 72 30.89 -19.76 -10.04
N CYS A 73 30.07 -18.88 -10.62
CA CYS A 73 29.74 -17.62 -10.02
C CYS A 73 28.79 -17.88 -8.85
N VAL A 74 29.23 -17.55 -7.63
CA VAL A 74 28.44 -17.75 -6.41
C VAL A 74 28.52 -16.49 -5.55
N VAL A 75 27.39 -16.11 -5.01
CA VAL A 75 27.25 -15.04 -4.01
C VAL A 75 26.47 -15.58 -2.83
N GLU A 76 26.97 -15.31 -1.62
CA GLU A 76 26.34 -15.68 -0.37
C GLU A 76 26.17 -14.42 0.50
N ILE A 77 25.05 -14.32 1.21
CA ILE A 77 24.84 -13.28 2.21
C ILE A 77 24.25 -13.91 3.47
N GLU A 78 24.80 -13.49 4.61
CA GLU A 78 24.32 -13.90 5.92
C GLU A 78 23.74 -12.71 6.68
N PHE A 79 22.57 -12.91 7.28
CA PHE A 79 21.92 -11.93 8.14
C PHE A 79 21.05 -12.60 9.19
N SER A 80 20.60 -11.84 10.18
CA SER A 80 19.65 -12.30 11.18
C SER A 80 18.46 -11.35 11.30
N ILE A 81 17.31 -11.93 11.65
CA ILE A 81 16.07 -11.19 11.95
C ILE A 81 15.55 -11.72 13.29
N GLY A 82 15.59 -10.89 14.32
CA GLY A 82 15.36 -11.36 15.70
C GLY A 82 16.33 -12.46 16.07
N SER A 83 15.82 -13.60 16.51
CA SER A 83 16.60 -14.79 16.88
C SER A 83 16.92 -15.72 15.68
N SER A 84 16.35 -15.46 14.50
CA SER A 84 16.53 -16.34 13.33
C SER A 84 17.74 -15.91 12.51
N ALA A 85 18.66 -16.83 12.22
CA ALA A 85 19.77 -16.63 11.31
C ALA A 85 19.38 -17.10 9.90
N PHE A 86 19.73 -16.31 8.89
CA PHE A 86 19.47 -16.61 7.49
C PHE A 86 20.76 -16.57 6.70
N ARG A 87 20.89 -17.48 5.72
CA ARG A 87 21.92 -17.48 4.71
C ARG A 87 21.27 -17.69 3.35
N ILE A 88 21.56 -16.79 2.42
CA ILE A 88 21.09 -16.87 1.04
C ILE A 88 22.29 -17.19 0.15
N VAL A 89 22.15 -18.19 -0.69
CA VAL A 89 23.16 -18.57 -1.68
C VAL A 89 22.58 -18.45 -3.07
N ARG A 90 23.25 -17.69 -3.94
CA ARG A 90 22.88 -17.57 -5.34
C ARG A 90 24.07 -17.89 -6.24
N GLY A 91 23.79 -18.62 -7.31
CA GLY A 91 24.78 -18.96 -8.31
C GLY A 91 24.30 -18.73 -9.74
N ILE A 92 25.30 -18.54 -10.61
CA ILE A 92 25.15 -18.54 -12.06
C ILE A 92 26.20 -19.51 -12.63
N LYS A 93 25.75 -20.49 -13.43
CA LYS A 93 26.58 -21.53 -14.01
C LYS A 93 27.39 -22.35 -12.96
N PRO A 94 26.70 -23.18 -12.14
CA PRO A 94 25.29 -23.57 -12.21
C PRO A 94 24.34 -22.54 -11.60
N VAL A 95 23.05 -22.64 -11.95
CA VAL A 95 21.99 -21.82 -11.33
C VAL A 95 21.71 -22.38 -9.94
N ILE A 96 21.99 -21.57 -8.93
CA ILE A 96 21.74 -21.90 -7.52
C ILE A 96 20.84 -20.80 -6.94
N PHE A 97 19.86 -21.19 -6.14
CA PHE A 97 19.12 -20.28 -5.29
C PHE A 97 18.64 -21.03 -4.05
N GLU A 98 19.28 -20.78 -2.94
CA GLU A 98 19.02 -21.46 -1.67
C GLU A 98 18.75 -20.43 -0.58
N ILE A 99 17.76 -20.71 0.27
CA ILE A 99 17.45 -19.95 1.47
C ILE A 99 17.59 -20.88 2.66
N TRP A 100 18.50 -20.56 3.55
CA TRP A 100 18.74 -21.30 4.79
C TRP A 100 18.23 -20.50 5.97
N LYS A 101 17.54 -21.17 6.90
CA LYS A 101 17.09 -20.61 8.17
C LYS A 101 17.60 -21.49 9.29
N ASN A 102 18.38 -20.92 10.21
CA ASN A 102 18.97 -21.62 11.37
C ASN A 102 19.69 -22.93 10.96
N GLY A 103 20.41 -22.93 9.86
CA GLY A 103 21.14 -24.10 9.34
C GLY A 103 20.30 -25.11 8.55
N THR A 104 18.99 -24.92 8.46
CA THR A 104 18.10 -25.78 7.67
C THR A 104 17.67 -25.07 6.39
N MET A 105 17.78 -25.75 5.24
CA MET A 105 17.33 -25.20 3.97
C MET A 105 15.80 -25.19 3.91
N ILE A 106 15.23 -24.04 3.55
CA ILE A 106 13.78 -23.91 3.34
C ILE A 106 13.42 -24.69 2.07
N ASN A 107 12.41 -25.56 2.15
CA ASN A 107 12.02 -26.44 1.05
C ASN A 107 11.60 -25.64 -0.19
N GLN A 108 12.18 -26.00 -1.34
CA GLN A 108 11.93 -25.39 -2.65
C GLN A 108 10.84 -26.16 -3.42
N SER A 109 9.64 -26.29 -2.85
CA SER A 109 8.52 -26.97 -3.53
C SER A 109 7.90 -26.16 -4.68
N SER A 110 8.29 -24.89 -4.85
CA SER A 110 7.73 -23.96 -5.82
C SER A 110 8.76 -23.42 -6.81
N HIS A 111 8.28 -22.83 -7.90
CA HIS A 111 9.13 -22.19 -8.91
C HIS A 111 10.00 -21.06 -8.32
N ALA A 112 11.18 -20.84 -8.87
CA ALA A 112 12.13 -19.83 -8.40
C ALA A 112 11.55 -18.41 -8.23
N LYS A 113 10.51 -18.07 -9.00
CA LYS A 113 9.77 -16.79 -8.85
C LYS A 113 8.97 -16.70 -7.56
N GLU A 114 8.34 -17.80 -7.15
CA GLU A 114 7.56 -17.83 -5.88
C GLU A 114 8.51 -17.85 -4.69
N TYR A 115 9.62 -18.56 -4.83
CA TYR A 115 10.66 -18.60 -3.80
C TYR A 115 11.30 -17.22 -3.58
N GLN A 116 11.46 -16.43 -4.66
CA GLN A 116 11.86 -15.02 -4.56
C GLN A 116 10.81 -14.18 -3.84
N LYS A 117 9.54 -14.36 -4.12
CA LYS A 117 8.46 -13.67 -3.40
C LYS A 117 8.46 -13.98 -1.90
N ILE A 118 8.71 -15.24 -1.52
CA ILE A 118 8.84 -15.62 -0.11
C ILE A 118 9.98 -14.85 0.55
N LEU A 119 11.14 -14.75 -0.11
CA LEU A 119 12.27 -13.99 0.41
C LEU A 119 11.92 -12.50 0.59
N GLU A 120 11.39 -11.87 -0.46
CA GLU A 120 11.08 -10.44 -0.43
C GLU A 120 9.93 -10.08 0.51
N GLN A 121 8.83 -10.84 0.48
CA GLN A 121 7.60 -10.48 1.16
C GLN A 121 7.50 -11.03 2.59
N ASN A 122 8.06 -12.22 2.85
CA ASN A 122 7.87 -12.89 4.14
C ASN A 122 9.11 -12.79 5.03
N ILE A 123 10.31 -12.76 4.45
CA ILE A 123 11.56 -12.71 5.20
C ILE A 123 12.08 -11.29 5.29
N LEU A 124 12.39 -10.66 4.16
CA LEU A 124 12.96 -9.31 4.14
C LEU A 124 11.92 -8.21 4.37
N LYS A 125 10.70 -8.44 3.93
CA LYS A 125 9.60 -7.44 3.85
C LYS A 125 9.99 -6.20 3.03
N LEU A 126 10.96 -6.34 2.15
CA LEU A 126 11.50 -5.31 1.27
C LEU A 126 11.60 -5.86 -0.14
N ASN A 127 11.17 -5.09 -1.12
CA ASN A 127 11.49 -5.34 -2.51
C ASN A 127 12.80 -4.65 -2.92
N HIS A 128 13.28 -4.94 -4.12
CA HIS A 128 14.52 -4.38 -4.64
C HIS A 128 14.55 -2.84 -4.61
N LYS A 129 13.44 -2.17 -4.95
CA LYS A 129 13.38 -0.70 -5.00
C LYS A 129 13.41 -0.11 -3.60
N SER A 130 12.58 -0.64 -2.69
CA SER A 130 12.51 -0.18 -1.30
C SER A 130 13.82 -0.39 -0.56
N PHE A 131 14.50 -1.53 -0.82
CA PHE A 131 15.84 -1.76 -0.28
C PHE A 131 16.82 -0.67 -0.68
N HIS A 132 16.85 -0.32 -1.97
CA HIS A 132 17.75 0.73 -2.45
C HIS A 132 17.42 2.11 -1.89
N GLN A 133 16.15 2.41 -1.63
CA GLN A 133 15.76 3.69 -1.03
C GLN A 133 16.10 3.81 0.46
N VAL A 134 16.35 2.69 1.15
CA VAL A 134 16.62 2.67 2.61
C VAL A 134 18.08 2.37 2.93
N VAL A 135 18.74 1.56 2.09
CA VAL A 135 20.07 1.03 2.39
C VAL A 135 21.14 1.65 1.54
N VAL A 136 20.82 2.08 0.33
CA VAL A 136 21.82 2.52 -0.64
C VAL A 136 21.53 3.92 -1.13
N LEU A 137 22.54 4.75 -1.18
CA LEU A 137 22.57 5.98 -1.98
C LEU A 137 23.80 5.93 -2.87
N GLY A 138 23.59 6.06 -4.18
CA GLY A 138 24.70 5.99 -5.15
C GLY A 138 24.54 6.93 -6.32
N SER A 139 25.64 7.29 -6.97
CA SER A 139 25.66 8.26 -8.06
C SER A 139 25.32 7.71 -9.43
N SER A 140 25.66 6.45 -9.74
CA SER A 140 25.69 5.99 -11.14
C SER A 140 24.52 5.09 -11.57
N SER A 141 23.82 4.46 -10.66
CA SER A 141 22.70 3.54 -10.99
C SER A 141 21.52 3.67 -10.01
N PHE A 142 21.67 4.51 -9.03
CA PHE A 142 20.61 4.82 -8.08
C PHE A 142 19.57 5.72 -8.77
N ILE A 143 18.31 5.33 -8.71
CA ILE A 143 17.21 6.19 -9.13
C ILE A 143 16.66 6.84 -7.86
N PRO A 144 16.87 8.15 -7.66
CA PRO A 144 16.35 8.87 -6.51
C PRO A 144 14.84 8.69 -6.34
N PHE A 145 14.36 8.76 -5.12
CA PHE A 145 12.94 8.61 -4.81
C PHE A 145 12.08 9.56 -5.65
N MET A 146 12.52 10.79 -5.83
CA MET A 146 11.80 11.81 -6.58
C MET A 146 11.77 11.57 -8.10
N GLN A 147 12.68 10.76 -8.63
CA GLN A 147 12.69 10.33 -10.03
C GLN A 147 11.88 9.04 -10.28
N LEU A 148 11.45 8.36 -9.23
CA LEU A 148 10.55 7.21 -9.36
C LEU A 148 9.17 7.67 -9.84
N ALA A 149 8.52 6.87 -10.69
CA ALA A 149 7.11 7.08 -11.02
C ALA A 149 6.24 7.00 -9.75
N ALA A 150 5.15 7.77 -9.68
CA ALA A 150 4.28 7.90 -8.49
C ALA A 150 3.84 6.55 -7.90
N GLY A 151 3.49 5.56 -8.75
CA GLY A 151 3.16 4.21 -8.30
C GLY A 151 4.32 3.50 -7.59
N HIS A 152 5.56 3.73 -8.00
CA HIS A 152 6.74 3.17 -7.35
C HIS A 152 7.11 3.92 -6.07
N ARG A 153 6.91 5.24 -6.01
CA ARG A 153 7.05 6.02 -4.77
C ARG A 153 6.09 5.48 -3.70
N ARG A 154 4.85 5.21 -4.11
CA ARG A 154 3.84 4.61 -3.25
C ARG A 154 4.25 3.23 -2.74
N GLU A 155 4.73 2.35 -3.62
CA GLU A 155 5.20 1.01 -3.28
C GLU A 155 6.31 1.05 -2.20
N VAL A 156 7.28 1.97 -2.34
CA VAL A 156 8.34 2.17 -1.35
C VAL A 156 7.76 2.57 0.01
N ILE A 157 6.83 3.52 0.04
CA ILE A 157 6.22 3.98 1.30
C ILE A 157 5.33 2.90 1.92
N GLU A 158 4.60 2.13 1.12
CA GLU A 158 3.81 0.99 1.60
C GLU A 158 4.69 -0.08 2.25
N ASP A 159 5.86 -0.36 1.67
CA ASP A 159 6.85 -1.27 2.27
C ASP A 159 7.37 -0.72 3.61
N LEU A 160 7.76 0.57 3.64
CA LEU A 160 8.30 1.21 4.83
C LEU A 160 7.30 1.25 5.98
N LEU A 161 6.03 1.47 5.67
CA LEU A 161 4.96 1.50 6.66
C LEU A 161 4.43 0.10 7.03
N ASP A 162 4.92 -0.98 6.40
CA ASP A 162 4.45 -2.38 6.56
C ASP A 162 2.94 -2.53 6.31
N ILE A 163 2.40 -1.75 5.34
CA ILE A 163 0.98 -1.76 5.01
C ILE A 163 0.64 -2.63 3.79
N ASN A 164 1.60 -3.33 3.24
CA ASN A 164 1.41 -4.32 2.18
C ASN A 164 0.49 -5.48 2.58
N VAL A 165 0.29 -5.68 3.88
CA VAL A 165 -0.68 -6.63 4.41
C VAL A 165 -2.08 -6.38 3.85
N PHE A 166 -2.48 -5.13 3.65
CA PHE A 166 -3.78 -4.77 3.08
C PHE A 166 -3.89 -5.17 1.60
N SER A 167 -2.80 -5.12 0.85
CA SER A 167 -2.74 -5.62 -0.53
C SER A 167 -2.93 -7.14 -0.59
N LYS A 168 -2.28 -7.89 0.33
CA LYS A 168 -2.46 -9.33 0.46
C LYS A 168 -3.88 -9.68 0.89
N MET A 169 -4.43 -8.96 1.85
CA MET A 169 -5.83 -9.13 2.27
C MET A 169 -6.78 -8.88 1.11
N ASN A 170 -6.56 -7.82 0.31
CA ASN A 170 -7.39 -7.54 -0.86
C ASN A 170 -7.29 -8.64 -1.93
N GLN A 171 -6.11 -9.22 -2.12
CA GLN A 171 -5.93 -10.36 -3.01
C GLN A 171 -6.73 -11.58 -2.53
N ILE A 172 -6.61 -11.94 -1.26
CA ILE A 172 -7.38 -13.04 -0.65
C ILE A 172 -8.89 -12.80 -0.78
N LEU A 173 -9.33 -11.56 -0.56
CA LEU A 173 -10.75 -11.20 -0.74
C LEU A 173 -11.22 -11.33 -2.19
N ARG A 174 -10.38 -10.94 -3.16
CA ARG A 174 -10.70 -11.11 -4.59
C ARG A 174 -10.83 -12.58 -4.96
N ASP A 175 -9.90 -13.42 -4.49
CA ASP A 175 -9.94 -14.85 -4.72
C ASP A 175 -11.20 -15.46 -4.08
N LYS A 176 -11.49 -15.09 -2.84
CA LYS A 176 -12.72 -15.48 -2.15
C LYS A 176 -13.97 -15.00 -2.88
N GLN A 177 -13.97 -13.77 -3.38
CA GLN A 177 -15.10 -13.21 -4.13
C GLN A 177 -15.33 -13.93 -5.46
N SER A 178 -14.28 -14.39 -6.13
CA SER A 178 -14.40 -15.23 -7.32
C SER A 178 -15.10 -16.55 -6.99
N VAL A 179 -14.66 -17.24 -5.95
CA VAL A 179 -15.28 -18.50 -5.49
C VAL A 179 -16.75 -18.29 -5.12
N LEU A 180 -17.06 -17.23 -4.37
CA LEU A 180 -18.44 -16.92 -3.98
C LEU A 180 -19.33 -16.61 -5.20
N LYS A 181 -18.80 -15.93 -6.22
CA LYS A 181 -19.53 -15.68 -7.47
C LYS A 181 -19.80 -16.97 -8.24
N ASP A 182 -18.84 -17.88 -8.28
CA ASP A 182 -19.03 -19.18 -8.93
C ASP A 182 -20.07 -20.04 -8.18
N GLN A 183 -20.03 -20.03 -6.85
CA GLN A 183 -21.06 -20.65 -6.00
C GLN A 183 -22.43 -20.03 -6.23
N LEU A 184 -22.52 -18.70 -6.40
CA LEU A 184 -23.78 -18.02 -6.69
C LEU A 184 -24.37 -18.42 -8.05
N LYS A 185 -23.52 -18.60 -9.06
CA LYS A 185 -23.93 -19.09 -10.38
C LYS A 185 -24.45 -20.51 -10.28
N GLU A 186 -23.72 -21.38 -9.62
CA GLU A 186 -24.13 -22.79 -9.43
C GLU A 186 -25.47 -22.87 -8.68
N LEU A 187 -25.60 -22.08 -7.59
CA LEU A 187 -26.83 -22.02 -6.82
C LEU A 187 -28.01 -21.49 -7.67
N SER A 188 -27.74 -20.48 -8.51
CA SER A 188 -28.75 -19.97 -9.44
C SER A 188 -29.17 -21.00 -10.46
N TYR A 189 -28.23 -21.79 -10.99
CA TYR A 189 -28.51 -22.89 -11.90
C TYR A 189 -29.36 -23.99 -11.23
N GLN A 190 -29.03 -24.35 -9.98
CA GLN A 190 -29.81 -25.31 -9.20
C GLN A 190 -31.25 -24.82 -8.94
N ILE A 191 -31.43 -23.53 -8.67
CA ILE A 191 -32.74 -22.90 -8.52
C ILE A 191 -33.55 -23.02 -9.82
N ASP A 192 -32.93 -22.75 -10.96
CA ASP A 192 -33.59 -22.83 -12.27
C ASP A 192 -33.97 -24.28 -12.64
N ILE A 193 -33.09 -25.24 -12.36
CA ILE A 193 -33.41 -26.67 -12.52
C ILE A 193 -34.59 -27.07 -11.65
N THR A 194 -34.55 -26.68 -10.36
CA THR A 194 -35.64 -27.02 -9.42
C THR A 194 -36.93 -26.37 -9.83
N LYS A 195 -36.92 -25.14 -10.36
CA LYS A 195 -38.07 -24.47 -10.95
C LYS A 195 -38.64 -25.24 -12.11
N ASN A 196 -37.80 -25.68 -13.04
CA ASN A 196 -38.25 -26.48 -14.19
C ASN A 196 -38.86 -27.83 -13.78
N LYS A 197 -38.29 -28.48 -12.74
CA LYS A 197 -38.86 -29.70 -12.15
C LYS A 197 -40.23 -29.44 -11.55
N ILE A 198 -40.37 -28.32 -10.81
CA ILE A 198 -41.65 -27.88 -10.22
C ILE A 198 -42.70 -27.69 -11.33
N ASP A 199 -42.33 -26.94 -12.38
CA ASP A 199 -43.24 -26.67 -13.52
C ASP A 199 -43.69 -27.96 -14.22
N THR A 200 -42.79 -28.93 -14.37
CA THR A 200 -43.10 -30.24 -14.97
C THR A 200 -44.02 -31.06 -14.09
N GLN A 201 -43.78 -31.11 -12.79
CA GLN A 201 -44.59 -31.84 -11.82
C GLN A 201 -45.98 -31.21 -11.68
N GLN A 202 -46.09 -29.87 -11.77
CA GLN A 202 -47.38 -29.18 -11.80
C GLN A 202 -48.24 -29.56 -13.01
N LYS A 203 -47.60 -29.64 -14.20
CA LYS A 203 -48.32 -30.08 -15.40
C LYS A 203 -48.88 -31.50 -15.23
N TYR A 204 -48.06 -32.42 -14.72
CA TYR A 204 -48.46 -33.79 -14.44
C TYR A 204 -49.66 -33.86 -13.48
N ILE A 205 -49.61 -33.11 -12.37
CA ILE A 205 -50.69 -32.98 -11.39
C ILE A 205 -51.96 -32.43 -12.05
N THR A 206 -51.83 -31.36 -12.86
CA THR A 206 -52.96 -30.70 -13.53
C THR A 206 -53.67 -31.66 -14.52
N ASP A 207 -52.90 -32.52 -15.19
CA ASP A 207 -53.47 -33.51 -16.13
C ASP A 207 -54.28 -34.59 -15.39
N ILE A 208 -53.87 -34.99 -14.19
CA ILE A 208 -54.64 -35.93 -13.35
C ILE A 208 -55.90 -35.25 -12.78
N GLN A 209 -55.82 -33.94 -12.45
CA GLN A 209 -56.93 -33.19 -11.86
C GLN A 209 -58.15 -32.98 -12.75
N LYS A 210 -57.95 -33.03 -14.06
CA LYS A 210 -59.07 -32.98 -15.02
C LYS A 210 -60.10 -34.08 -14.83
N LEU A 211 -59.75 -35.06 -13.99
CA LEU A 211 -60.63 -36.25 -13.77
C LEU A 211 -61.61 -36.10 -12.58
N THR A 212 -61.51 -35.06 -11.79
CA THR A 212 -62.39 -34.93 -10.61
C THR A 212 -62.97 -33.51 -10.48
N GLN A 213 -64.14 -33.27 -10.95
CA GLN A 213 -64.74 -31.94 -11.09
C GLN A 213 -65.58 -31.44 -9.89
N GLU A 214 -65.91 -32.27 -8.88
CA GLU A 214 -66.97 -31.89 -7.91
C GLU A 214 -66.51 -31.07 -6.65
N ASN A 215 -65.21 -31.06 -6.29
CA ASN A 215 -64.76 -30.35 -5.08
C ASN A 215 -63.98 -29.04 -5.33
N ARG A 216 -64.02 -28.52 -6.52
CA ARG A 216 -63.15 -27.42 -6.98
C ARG A 216 -63.54 -26.01 -6.48
N LYS A 217 -64.82 -25.73 -6.37
CA LYS A 217 -65.30 -24.33 -6.22
C LYS A 217 -64.84 -23.62 -4.94
N GLU A 218 -64.78 -24.31 -3.83
CA GLU A 218 -64.41 -23.67 -2.55
C GLU A 218 -62.91 -23.30 -2.54
N TYR A 219 -62.06 -24.14 -3.09
CA TYR A 219 -60.62 -23.89 -3.12
C TYR A 219 -60.21 -22.92 -4.24
N GLU A 220 -60.97 -22.87 -5.35
CA GLU A 220 -60.73 -21.90 -6.45
C GLU A 220 -60.93 -20.46 -5.94
N THR A 221 -61.86 -20.22 -5.02
CA THR A 221 -62.06 -18.90 -4.40
C THR A 221 -60.84 -18.52 -3.55
N ARG A 222 -60.30 -19.46 -2.76
CA ARG A 222 -59.10 -19.21 -1.91
C ARG A 222 -57.85 -18.97 -2.71
N ILE A 223 -57.70 -19.62 -3.87
CA ILE A 223 -56.62 -19.38 -4.81
C ILE A 223 -56.72 -17.98 -5.40
N LEU A 224 -57.94 -17.54 -5.73
CA LEU A 224 -58.18 -16.22 -6.28
C LEU A 224 -57.82 -15.12 -5.28
N ASP A 225 -58.20 -15.31 -4.01
CA ASP A 225 -57.88 -14.35 -2.94
C ASP A 225 -56.38 -14.21 -2.70
N SER A 226 -55.65 -15.32 -2.70
CA SER A 226 -54.21 -15.30 -2.57
C SER A 226 -53.53 -14.64 -3.78
N GLN A 227 -54.09 -14.84 -4.98
CA GLN A 227 -53.61 -14.22 -6.23
C GLN A 227 -53.79 -12.68 -6.19
N ASN A 228 -54.91 -12.23 -5.65
CA ASN A 228 -55.18 -10.80 -5.44
C ASN A 228 -54.16 -10.19 -4.47
N SER A 229 -53.84 -10.88 -3.37
CA SER A 229 -52.83 -10.42 -2.41
C SER A 229 -51.42 -10.35 -3.05
N ILE A 230 -51.06 -11.29 -3.92
CA ILE A 230 -49.81 -11.21 -4.69
C ILE A 230 -49.79 -9.98 -5.60
N ASN A 231 -50.88 -9.67 -6.27
CA ASN A 231 -51.00 -8.54 -7.16
C ASN A 231 -50.91 -7.19 -6.37
N GLU A 232 -51.47 -7.15 -5.17
CA GLU A 232 -51.33 -5.98 -4.26
C GLU A 232 -49.89 -5.76 -3.85
N LEU A 233 -49.21 -6.81 -3.40
CA LEU A 233 -47.77 -6.74 -3.03
C LEU A 233 -46.85 -6.40 -4.22
N GLN A 234 -47.17 -6.93 -5.41
CA GLN A 234 -46.44 -6.57 -6.63
C GLN A 234 -46.66 -5.09 -7.01
N THR A 235 -47.88 -4.58 -6.81
CA THR A 235 -48.22 -3.18 -7.06
C THR A 235 -47.46 -2.27 -6.08
N GLU A 236 -47.37 -2.70 -4.82
CA GLU A 236 -46.59 -2.03 -3.80
C GLU A 236 -45.07 -2.03 -4.11
N ASN A 237 -44.56 -3.18 -4.51
CA ASN A 237 -43.17 -3.31 -4.96
C ASN A 237 -42.85 -2.41 -6.16
N ASN A 238 -43.75 -2.33 -7.12
CA ASN A 238 -43.60 -1.41 -8.26
C ASN A 238 -43.56 0.07 -7.82
N LYS A 239 -44.33 0.43 -6.80
CA LYS A 239 -44.29 1.79 -6.21
C LYS A 239 -42.99 2.05 -5.46
N LEU A 240 -42.51 1.07 -4.70
CA LEU A 240 -41.27 1.17 -3.91
C LEU A 240 -40.02 1.18 -4.81
N SER A 241 -40.04 0.46 -5.93
CA SER A 241 -38.91 0.37 -6.86
C SER A 241 -38.73 1.62 -7.73
N LEU A 242 -39.80 2.44 -7.89
CA LEU A 242 -39.75 3.60 -8.80
C LEU A 242 -38.71 4.63 -8.32
N GLY A 243 -37.61 4.70 -9.03
CA GLY A 243 -36.55 5.69 -8.78
C GLY A 243 -35.67 5.38 -7.56
N LEU A 244 -35.82 4.21 -6.92
CA LEU A 244 -35.06 3.88 -5.72
C LEU A 244 -33.56 3.71 -6.04
N ASP A 245 -33.24 2.97 -7.10
CA ASP A 245 -31.87 2.75 -7.52
C ASP A 245 -31.17 4.04 -7.98
N ASP A 246 -31.90 4.88 -8.72
CA ASP A 246 -31.40 6.19 -9.12
C ASP A 246 -31.18 7.08 -7.90
N SER A 247 -32.10 7.04 -6.92
CA SER A 247 -31.97 7.79 -5.68
C SER A 247 -30.80 7.30 -4.84
N ILE A 248 -30.58 5.99 -4.75
CA ILE A 248 -29.39 5.41 -4.08
C ILE A 248 -28.13 5.86 -4.79
N ASN A 249 -28.06 5.69 -6.12
CA ASN A 249 -26.91 6.08 -6.91
C ASN A 249 -26.60 7.58 -6.83
N GLN A 250 -27.64 8.43 -6.84
CA GLN A 250 -27.48 9.88 -6.66
C GLN A 250 -26.98 10.21 -5.25
N THR A 251 -27.54 9.56 -4.23
CA THR A 251 -27.16 9.79 -2.82
C THR A 251 -25.74 9.29 -2.56
N GLU A 252 -25.36 8.15 -3.15
CA GLU A 252 -23.99 7.62 -3.09
C GLU A 252 -22.99 8.56 -3.78
N LYS A 253 -23.34 9.08 -4.96
CA LYS A 253 -22.53 10.09 -5.65
C LYS A 253 -22.41 11.37 -4.85
N ALA A 254 -23.53 11.83 -4.26
CA ALA A 254 -23.53 13.01 -3.39
C ALA A 254 -22.64 12.79 -2.15
N LEU A 255 -22.76 11.63 -1.52
CA LEU A 255 -21.94 11.27 -0.37
C LEU A 255 -20.44 11.21 -0.75
N SER A 256 -20.13 10.63 -1.90
CA SER A 256 -18.77 10.60 -2.43
C SER A 256 -18.22 12.02 -2.64
N SER A 257 -18.99 12.89 -3.31
CA SER A 257 -18.57 14.27 -3.55
C SER A 257 -18.39 15.08 -2.25
N LEU A 258 -19.22 14.81 -1.23
CA LEU A 258 -19.08 15.42 0.09
C LEU A 258 -17.81 14.92 0.81
N HIS A 259 -17.47 13.63 0.65
CA HIS A 259 -16.21 13.08 1.16
C HIS A 259 -15.00 13.72 0.49
N ASP A 260 -15.05 13.87 -0.84
CA ASP A 260 -13.97 14.53 -1.61
C ASP A 260 -13.82 15.99 -1.16
N ARG A 261 -14.95 16.70 -0.96
CA ARG A 261 -14.92 18.07 -0.49
C ARG A 261 -14.41 18.19 0.93
N ARG A 262 -14.81 17.26 1.82
CA ARG A 262 -14.26 17.17 3.19
C ARG A 262 -12.76 16.97 3.17
N GLN A 263 -12.29 16.09 2.29
CA GLN A 263 -10.87 15.81 2.10
C GLN A 263 -10.10 17.06 1.62
N SER A 264 -10.66 17.78 0.63
CA SER A 264 -10.03 19.02 0.13
C SER A 264 -9.96 20.11 1.20
N LEU A 265 -10.99 20.21 2.05
CA LEU A 265 -10.99 21.15 3.19
C LEU A 265 -9.97 20.77 4.26
N LEU A 266 -9.81 19.47 4.53
CA LEU A 266 -8.77 19.00 5.45
C LEU A 266 -7.36 19.38 4.95
N LEU A 267 -7.11 19.22 3.66
CA LEU A 267 -5.86 19.63 3.03
C LEU A 267 -5.65 21.14 3.11
N SER A 268 -6.70 21.91 2.78
CA SER A 268 -6.67 23.38 2.88
C SER A 268 -6.46 23.84 4.33
N SER A 269 -7.08 23.15 5.30
CA SER A 269 -6.86 23.42 6.72
C SER A 269 -5.41 23.18 7.12
N GLN A 270 -4.82 22.08 6.63
CA GLN A 270 -3.45 21.71 6.93
C GLN A 270 -2.45 22.68 6.32
N ASP A 271 -2.64 23.04 5.03
CA ASP A 271 -1.84 24.08 4.37
C ASP A 271 -1.91 25.42 5.11
N THR A 272 -3.13 25.86 5.45
CA THR A 272 -3.34 27.12 6.16
C THR A 272 -2.72 27.09 7.56
N LYS A 273 -2.79 25.95 8.28
CA LYS A 273 -2.11 25.77 9.57
C LYS A 273 -0.60 25.84 9.44
N THR A 274 -0.04 25.23 8.39
CA THR A 274 1.39 25.29 8.12
C THR A 274 1.83 26.73 7.89
N LYS A 275 1.13 27.46 7.01
CA LYS A 275 1.38 28.88 6.74
C LYS A 275 1.26 29.74 8.01
N ALA A 276 0.22 29.52 8.80
CA ALA A 276 0.04 30.20 10.07
C ALA A 276 1.21 29.92 11.06
N SER A 277 1.69 28.68 11.10
CA SER A 277 2.83 28.27 11.92
C SER A 277 4.13 28.93 11.47
N GLU A 278 4.34 29.06 10.15
CA GLU A 278 5.50 29.76 9.58
C GLU A 278 5.51 31.24 9.93
N VAL A 279 4.35 31.90 9.82
CA VAL A 279 4.18 33.29 10.25
C VAL A 279 4.52 33.45 11.74
N GLY A 280 4.03 32.49 12.57
CA GLY A 280 4.36 32.47 13.99
C GLY A 280 5.86 32.30 14.27
N LYS A 281 6.53 31.42 13.53
CA LYS A 281 7.98 31.24 13.64
C LYS A 281 8.77 32.50 13.21
N ARG A 282 8.31 33.12 12.12
CA ARG A 282 8.90 34.38 11.65
C ARG A 282 8.68 35.52 12.67
N ALA A 283 7.50 35.62 13.22
CA ALA A 283 7.22 36.62 14.26
C ALA A 283 8.11 36.41 15.48
N LYS A 284 8.22 35.17 15.97
CA LYS A 284 9.10 34.81 17.08
C LYS A 284 10.56 35.09 16.78
N PHE A 285 11.00 34.84 15.54
CA PHE A 285 12.36 35.16 15.10
C PHE A 285 12.66 36.67 15.25
N PHE A 286 11.73 37.53 14.79
CA PHE A 286 11.90 38.98 14.91
C PHE A 286 11.70 39.49 16.34
N GLU A 287 10.95 38.77 17.19
CA GLU A 287 10.81 39.09 18.60
C GLU A 287 12.09 38.78 19.41
N GLU A 288 12.73 37.62 19.13
CA GLU A 288 13.83 37.10 19.94
C GLU A 288 15.22 37.55 19.47
N ASN A 289 15.37 38.11 18.26
CA ASN A 289 16.69 38.50 17.73
C ASN A 289 16.79 40.01 17.53
N GLU A 290 17.86 40.59 18.04
CA GLU A 290 18.22 41.99 17.85
C GLU A 290 19.14 42.20 16.63
N SER A 291 19.82 41.15 16.19
CA SER A 291 20.63 41.11 14.98
C SER A 291 20.30 39.90 14.14
N CYS A 292 20.48 40.01 12.85
CA CYS A 292 20.25 38.91 11.93
C CYS A 292 21.36 37.84 12.08
N PRO A 293 21.07 36.60 12.52
CA PRO A 293 22.11 35.58 12.71
C PRO A 293 22.73 35.04 11.41
N VAL A 294 22.26 35.53 10.26
CA VAL A 294 22.76 35.12 8.93
C VAL A 294 23.74 36.14 8.37
N CYS A 295 23.55 37.43 8.63
CA CYS A 295 24.37 38.49 8.07
C CYS A 295 24.92 39.47 9.14
N ASP A 296 24.73 39.21 10.43
CA ASP A 296 25.14 40.01 11.60
C ASP A 296 24.69 41.48 11.59
N GLN A 297 23.78 41.84 10.68
CA GLN A 297 23.23 43.20 10.64
C GLN A 297 22.23 43.40 11.77
N ASN A 298 22.31 44.51 12.47
CA ASN A 298 21.32 44.91 13.47
C ASN A 298 19.95 45.15 12.80
N ILE A 299 18.95 44.58 13.40
CA ILE A 299 17.56 44.77 12.97
C ILE A 299 17.05 46.02 13.72
N SER A 300 16.81 47.11 12.99
CA SER A 300 16.28 48.32 13.60
C SER A 300 14.90 48.09 14.20
N ASP A 301 14.64 48.75 15.32
CA ASP A 301 13.36 48.65 16.03
C ASP A 301 12.16 49.07 15.15
N ASP A 302 12.34 50.07 14.29
CA ASP A 302 11.34 50.48 13.31
C ASP A 302 11.06 49.35 12.28
N HIS A 303 12.09 48.71 11.77
CA HIS A 303 11.94 47.63 10.84
C HIS A 303 11.32 46.37 11.51
N LYS A 304 11.70 46.11 12.75
CA LYS A 304 11.18 45.03 13.57
C LYS A 304 9.69 45.23 13.88
N SER A 305 9.32 46.45 14.27
CA SER A 305 7.91 46.77 14.57
C SER A 305 7.03 46.68 13.33
N HIS A 306 7.47 47.17 12.18
CA HIS A 306 6.74 47.10 10.92
C HIS A 306 6.51 45.64 10.48
N ILE A 307 7.55 44.83 10.51
CA ILE A 307 7.45 43.43 10.15
C ILE A 307 6.55 42.68 11.14
N LEU A 308 6.63 42.96 12.42
CA LEU A 308 5.78 42.30 13.41
C LEU A 308 4.32 42.71 13.26
N GLU A 309 4.02 43.93 12.84
CA GLU A 309 2.65 44.39 12.56
C GLU A 309 2.08 43.70 11.30
N ASP A 310 2.89 43.59 10.25
CA ASP A 310 2.53 42.83 9.04
C ASP A 310 2.26 41.35 9.36
N LEU A 311 3.15 40.72 10.11
CA LEU A 311 3.00 39.32 10.51
C LEU A 311 1.78 39.10 11.42
N LYS A 312 1.45 40.06 12.29
CA LYS A 312 0.21 40.03 13.09
C LYS A 312 -1.03 40.11 12.22
N SER A 313 -1.02 40.98 11.21
CA SER A 313 -2.10 41.10 10.22
C SER A 313 -2.28 39.80 9.43
N GLU A 314 -1.15 39.24 9.01
CA GLU A 314 -1.12 37.99 8.24
C GLU A 314 -1.61 36.79 9.10
N ALA A 315 -1.16 36.72 10.36
CA ALA A 315 -1.64 35.71 11.32
C ALA A 315 -3.15 35.81 11.57
N LYS A 316 -3.68 37.06 11.64
CA LYS A 316 -5.11 37.29 11.78
C LYS A 316 -5.89 36.80 10.56
N THR A 317 -5.31 36.97 9.36
CA THR A 317 -5.90 36.47 8.10
C THR A 317 -5.97 34.94 8.09
N TYR A 318 -4.87 34.27 8.43
CA TYR A 318 -4.89 32.80 8.52
C TYR A 318 -5.80 32.28 9.62
N LYS A 319 -5.86 32.95 10.75
CA LYS A 319 -6.82 32.60 11.83
C LYS A 319 -8.26 32.72 11.37
N SER A 320 -8.59 33.78 10.60
CA SER A 320 -9.92 33.95 10.03
C SER A 320 -10.23 32.90 8.97
N ALA A 321 -9.24 32.54 8.13
CA ALA A 321 -9.36 31.50 7.14
C ALA A 321 -9.59 30.13 7.79
N LEU A 322 -8.82 29.78 8.81
CA LEU A 322 -8.99 28.54 9.57
C LEU A 322 -10.37 28.45 10.22
N ARG A 323 -10.90 29.58 10.72
CA ARG A 323 -12.24 29.61 11.27
C ARG A 323 -13.29 29.32 10.18
N LYS A 324 -13.19 29.97 9.03
CA LYS A 324 -14.10 29.73 7.89
C LYS A 324 -14.04 28.28 7.40
N ILE A 325 -12.82 27.72 7.26
CA ILE A 325 -12.62 26.31 6.89
C ILE A 325 -13.26 25.39 7.96
N GLY A 326 -13.15 25.75 9.23
CA GLY A 326 -13.77 25.01 10.32
C GLY A 326 -15.30 25.05 10.28
N GLU A 327 -15.87 26.24 10.04
CA GLU A 327 -17.33 26.43 9.89
C GLU A 327 -17.87 25.66 8.67
N GLU A 328 -17.16 25.73 7.53
CA GLU A 328 -17.52 24.97 6.33
C GLU A 328 -17.36 23.45 6.55
N GLY A 329 -16.30 23.03 7.25
CA GLY A 329 -16.06 21.64 7.62
C GLY A 329 -17.19 21.05 8.49
N GLN A 330 -17.67 21.82 9.46
CA GLN A 330 -18.83 21.43 10.28
C GLN A 330 -20.10 21.31 9.43
N GLY A 331 -20.30 22.25 8.50
CA GLY A 331 -21.43 22.19 7.55
C GLY A 331 -21.40 20.92 6.69
N ILE A 332 -20.22 20.57 6.18
CA ILE A 332 -20.06 19.35 5.39
C ILE A 332 -20.27 18.10 6.25
N GLU A 333 -19.78 18.08 7.49
CA GLU A 333 -19.97 16.94 8.40
C GLU A 333 -21.46 16.69 8.66
N THR A 334 -22.24 17.77 8.81
CA THR A 334 -23.71 17.70 8.94
C THR A 334 -24.32 17.12 7.67
N GLN A 335 -23.94 17.65 6.50
CA GLN A 335 -24.44 17.15 5.21
C GLN A 335 -24.05 15.68 4.96
N VAL A 336 -22.84 15.27 5.30
CA VAL A 336 -22.41 13.86 5.22
C VAL A 336 -23.29 12.97 6.07
N ARG A 337 -23.58 13.41 7.30
CA ARG A 337 -24.46 12.69 8.22
C ARG A 337 -25.88 12.57 7.66
N GLU A 338 -26.48 13.70 7.23
CA GLU A 338 -27.82 13.73 6.64
C GLU A 338 -27.91 12.87 5.38
N THR A 339 -26.91 12.96 4.50
CA THR A 339 -26.84 12.16 3.27
C THR A 339 -26.64 10.67 3.59
N SER A 340 -25.81 10.35 4.59
CA SER A 340 -25.61 8.98 5.06
C SER A 340 -26.88 8.39 5.69
N ASP A 341 -27.61 9.19 6.48
CA ASP A 341 -28.88 8.76 7.07
C ASP A 341 -29.96 8.59 5.99
N SER A 342 -29.95 9.47 4.97
CA SER A 342 -30.81 9.31 3.78
C SER A 342 -30.48 8.02 3.01
N LEU A 343 -29.19 7.70 2.85
CA LEU A 343 -28.78 6.46 2.21
C LEU A 343 -29.21 5.22 3.00
N LYS A 344 -29.11 5.27 4.33
CA LYS A 344 -29.62 4.20 5.21
C LYS A 344 -31.13 4.01 5.04
N LEU A 345 -31.88 5.10 4.96
CA LEU A 345 -33.32 5.05 4.74
C LEU A 345 -33.66 4.46 3.37
N LEU A 346 -32.94 4.85 2.32
CA LEU A 346 -33.13 4.28 0.98
C LEU A 346 -32.80 2.78 0.95
N ARG A 347 -31.73 2.37 1.64
CA ARG A 347 -31.37 0.97 1.79
C ARG A 347 -32.37 0.18 2.63
N SER A 348 -33.01 0.80 3.63
CA SER A 348 -34.11 0.14 4.36
C SER A 348 -35.31 -0.13 3.47
N LYS A 349 -35.65 0.80 2.55
CA LYS A 349 -36.71 0.58 1.56
C LYS A 349 -36.37 -0.56 0.58
N LEU A 350 -35.10 -0.68 0.21
CA LEU A 350 -34.62 -1.81 -0.60
C LEU A 350 -34.77 -3.14 0.16
N SER A 351 -34.53 -3.13 1.46
CA SER A 351 -34.77 -4.29 2.34
C SER A 351 -36.25 -4.66 2.42
N GLU A 352 -37.12 -3.66 2.50
CA GLU A 352 -38.59 -3.85 2.52
C GLU A 352 -39.09 -4.47 1.19
N LEU A 353 -38.57 -4.00 0.07
CA LEU A 353 -38.81 -4.60 -1.26
C LEU A 353 -38.41 -6.09 -1.31
N SER A 354 -37.30 -6.45 -0.68
CA SER A 354 -36.86 -7.83 -0.54
C SER A 354 -37.80 -8.65 0.35
N GLN A 355 -38.32 -8.07 1.45
CA GLN A 355 -39.28 -8.74 2.32
C GLN A 355 -40.62 -9.00 1.61
N ASN A 356 -41.13 -8.04 0.85
CA ASN A 356 -42.34 -8.21 0.05
C ASN A 356 -42.16 -9.34 -0.98
N ASN A 357 -41.00 -9.45 -1.62
CA ASN A 357 -40.70 -10.56 -2.52
C ASN A 357 -40.71 -11.94 -1.81
N VAL A 358 -40.20 -11.97 -0.56
CA VAL A 358 -40.30 -13.16 0.29
C VAL A 358 -41.77 -13.50 0.62
N GLN A 359 -42.62 -12.48 0.91
CA GLN A 359 -44.04 -12.67 1.16
C GLN A 359 -44.76 -13.16 -0.10
N ILE A 360 -44.47 -12.59 -1.27
CA ILE A 360 -45.01 -13.08 -2.58
C ILE A 360 -44.67 -14.56 -2.77
N THR A 361 -43.40 -14.92 -2.49
CA THR A 361 -42.97 -16.32 -2.58
C THR A 361 -43.73 -17.22 -1.59
N SER A 362 -43.99 -16.70 -0.36
CA SER A 362 -44.79 -17.42 0.63
C SER A 362 -46.23 -17.62 0.20
N LEU A 363 -46.86 -16.57 -0.34
CA LEU A 363 -48.24 -16.65 -0.89
C LEU A 363 -48.33 -17.60 -2.10
N GLN A 364 -47.32 -17.59 -2.97
CA GLN A 364 -47.22 -18.57 -4.06
C GLN A 364 -47.10 -19.99 -3.53
N LYS A 365 -46.39 -20.19 -2.43
CA LYS A 365 -46.33 -21.47 -1.73
C LYS A 365 -47.71 -21.85 -1.20
N GLN A 366 -48.43 -20.89 -0.60
CA GLN A 366 -49.81 -21.12 -0.13
C GLN A 366 -50.78 -21.49 -1.27
N ILE A 367 -50.68 -20.83 -2.43
CA ILE A 367 -51.49 -21.20 -3.62
C ILE A 367 -51.24 -22.64 -3.99
N LYS A 368 -49.99 -23.09 -3.97
CA LYS A 368 -49.65 -24.50 -4.26
C LYS A 368 -50.18 -25.45 -3.20
N GLU A 369 -50.17 -25.03 -1.93
CA GLU A 369 -50.80 -25.83 -0.86
C GLU A 369 -52.29 -25.99 -1.08
N TYR A 370 -53.02 -24.94 -1.49
CA TYR A 370 -54.44 -25.02 -1.83
C TYR A 370 -54.68 -25.89 -3.06
N GLN A 371 -53.87 -25.82 -4.09
CA GLN A 371 -53.91 -26.74 -5.23
C GLN A 371 -53.73 -28.19 -4.78
N THR A 372 -52.86 -28.41 -3.79
CA THR A 372 -52.63 -29.74 -3.21
C THR A 372 -53.85 -30.25 -2.45
N TYR A 373 -54.60 -29.38 -1.81
CA TYR A 373 -55.88 -29.76 -1.17
C TYR A 373 -56.94 -30.12 -2.19
N LEU A 374 -57.00 -29.39 -3.30
CA LEU A 374 -57.91 -29.74 -4.43
C LEU A 374 -57.64 -31.13 -4.97
N ASP A 375 -56.40 -31.56 -4.90
CA ASP A 375 -55.92 -32.78 -5.50
C ASP A 375 -55.92 -33.99 -4.54
N LYS A 376 -56.09 -33.78 -3.23
CA LYS A 376 -56.14 -34.85 -2.21
C LYS A 376 -57.30 -35.84 -2.38
N ASN A 377 -58.28 -35.53 -3.21
CA ASN A 377 -59.44 -36.40 -3.47
C ASN A 377 -59.23 -37.40 -4.61
N VAL A 378 -58.02 -37.49 -5.16
CA VAL A 378 -57.69 -38.37 -6.28
C VAL A 378 -56.58 -39.33 -5.86
N SER A 379 -56.60 -40.52 -6.33
CA SER A 379 -55.77 -41.71 -6.10
C SER A 379 -54.36 -41.56 -5.47
N ALA A 380 -53.84 -42.64 -4.89
CA ALA A 380 -52.53 -42.71 -4.22
C ALA A 380 -51.34 -42.16 -5.07
N ASP A 381 -51.41 -42.23 -6.37
CA ASP A 381 -50.41 -41.68 -7.30
C ASP A 381 -50.38 -40.13 -7.24
N LEU A 382 -51.53 -39.52 -6.99
CA LEU A 382 -51.63 -38.07 -6.84
C LEU A 382 -51.02 -37.58 -5.53
N GLU A 383 -51.21 -38.32 -4.43
CA GLU A 383 -50.59 -38.00 -3.13
C GLU A 383 -49.06 -38.16 -3.20
N SER A 384 -48.56 -39.11 -3.99
CA SER A 384 -47.14 -39.26 -4.21
C SER A 384 -46.56 -38.09 -5.00
N ALA A 385 -47.22 -37.75 -6.12
CA ALA A 385 -46.81 -36.63 -6.99
C ALA A 385 -46.85 -35.27 -6.23
N GLN A 386 -47.77 -35.12 -5.30
CA GLN A 386 -47.87 -33.92 -4.43
C GLN A 386 -46.74 -33.83 -3.40
N ARG A 387 -46.37 -34.97 -2.80
CA ARG A 387 -45.22 -35.02 -1.87
C ARG A 387 -43.92 -34.65 -2.58
N ASP A 388 -43.73 -35.14 -3.79
CA ASP A 388 -42.56 -34.80 -4.61
C ASP A 388 -42.50 -33.29 -4.94
N LEU A 389 -43.68 -32.72 -5.28
CA LEU A 389 -43.78 -31.29 -5.57
C LEU A 389 -43.46 -30.42 -4.32
N GLN A 390 -43.90 -30.84 -3.14
CA GLN A 390 -43.63 -30.16 -1.91
C GLN A 390 -42.14 -30.19 -1.58
N SER A 391 -41.51 -31.36 -1.70
CA SER A 391 -40.07 -31.52 -1.52
C SER A 391 -39.26 -30.59 -2.45
N LEU A 392 -39.67 -30.50 -3.71
CA LEU A 392 -39.02 -29.60 -4.69
C LEU A 392 -39.17 -28.12 -4.34
N ASN A 393 -40.32 -27.72 -3.75
CA ASN A 393 -40.52 -26.34 -3.30
C ASN A 393 -39.67 -26.00 -2.06
N ASP A 394 -39.55 -26.94 -1.12
CA ASP A 394 -38.72 -26.75 0.07
C ASP A 394 -37.24 -26.68 -0.33
N ASP A 395 -36.80 -27.52 -1.23
CA ASP A 395 -35.48 -27.45 -1.82
C ASP A 395 -35.21 -26.08 -2.46
N ARG A 396 -36.18 -25.57 -3.23
CA ARG A 396 -36.07 -24.25 -3.86
C ARG A 396 -35.99 -23.12 -2.84
N ASN A 397 -36.78 -23.19 -1.78
CA ASN A 397 -36.77 -22.16 -0.72
C ASN A 397 -35.41 -22.16 0.03
N ASN A 398 -34.89 -23.34 0.37
CA ASN A 398 -33.55 -23.47 0.97
C ASN A 398 -32.47 -22.92 0.03
N LEU A 399 -32.57 -23.19 -1.26
CA LEU A 399 -31.65 -22.64 -2.25
C LEU A 399 -31.76 -21.12 -2.37
N LEU A 400 -32.96 -20.54 -2.23
CA LEU A 400 -33.16 -19.09 -2.25
C LEU A 400 -32.61 -18.41 -0.98
N GLU A 401 -32.78 -19.01 0.18
CA GLU A 401 -32.16 -18.54 1.44
C GLU A 401 -30.64 -18.55 1.33
N ASN A 402 -30.06 -19.66 0.89
CA ASN A 402 -28.63 -19.78 0.65
C ASN A 402 -28.12 -18.73 -0.35
N LYS A 403 -28.91 -18.46 -1.41
CA LYS A 403 -28.59 -17.43 -2.39
C LYS A 403 -28.59 -16.04 -1.78
N PHE A 404 -29.50 -15.75 -0.89
CA PHE A 404 -29.58 -14.47 -0.19
C PHE A 404 -28.36 -14.27 0.71
N GLU A 405 -28.03 -15.24 1.57
CA GLU A 405 -26.84 -15.20 2.43
C GLU A 405 -25.54 -15.04 1.63
N LEU A 406 -25.46 -15.77 0.52
CA LEU A 406 -24.29 -15.72 -0.35
C LEU A 406 -24.17 -14.34 -1.03
N SER A 407 -25.29 -13.76 -1.45
CA SER A 407 -25.34 -12.42 -2.05
C SER A 407 -24.96 -11.34 -1.05
N GLU A 408 -25.40 -11.46 0.20
CA GLU A 408 -25.02 -10.58 1.29
C GLU A 408 -23.51 -10.65 1.56
N ASN A 409 -22.96 -11.87 1.65
CA ASN A 409 -21.53 -12.10 1.81
C ASN A 409 -20.70 -11.50 0.66
N ILE A 410 -21.19 -11.60 -0.57
CA ILE A 410 -20.55 -10.96 -1.74
C ILE A 410 -20.55 -9.44 -1.58
N SER A 411 -21.64 -8.85 -1.11
CA SER A 411 -21.77 -7.41 -0.88
C SER A 411 -20.81 -6.93 0.19
N TYR A 412 -20.72 -7.64 1.32
CA TYR A 412 -19.73 -7.33 2.38
C TYR A 412 -18.30 -7.43 1.86
N ASN A 413 -17.97 -8.50 1.13
CA ASN A 413 -16.64 -8.66 0.55
C ASN A 413 -16.32 -7.55 -0.47
N ALA A 414 -17.29 -7.08 -1.23
CA ALA A 414 -17.12 -5.97 -2.17
C ALA A 414 -16.77 -4.67 -1.44
N VAL A 415 -17.49 -4.35 -0.36
CA VAL A 415 -17.20 -3.17 0.47
C VAL A 415 -15.81 -3.28 1.12
N MET A 416 -15.49 -4.44 1.69
CA MET A 416 -14.17 -4.67 2.28
C MET A 416 -13.05 -4.53 1.23
N SER A 417 -13.26 -5.07 0.03
CA SER A 417 -12.29 -4.95 -1.06
C SER A 417 -12.10 -3.48 -1.48
N GLU A 418 -13.16 -2.69 -1.51
CA GLU A 418 -13.07 -1.24 -1.78
C GLU A 418 -12.27 -0.51 -0.70
N MET A 419 -12.52 -0.83 0.58
CA MET A 419 -11.76 -0.26 1.69
C MET A 419 -10.26 -0.62 1.66
N LEU A 420 -9.91 -1.79 1.13
CA LEU A 420 -8.54 -2.27 1.03
C LEU A 420 -7.81 -1.82 -0.25
N LYS A 421 -8.49 -1.14 -1.17
CA LYS A 421 -7.86 -0.50 -2.32
C LYS A 421 -6.90 0.61 -1.89
N ASP A 422 -6.09 1.02 -2.83
CA ASP A 422 -5.10 2.08 -2.61
C ASP A 422 -5.72 3.41 -2.13
N THR A 423 -6.92 3.73 -2.60
CA THR A 423 -7.69 4.91 -2.19
C THR A 423 -8.37 4.77 -0.82
N GLY A 424 -8.39 3.58 -0.24
CA GLY A 424 -9.05 3.27 1.03
C GLY A 424 -8.15 3.47 2.26
N ILE A 425 -8.05 2.42 3.08
CA ILE A 425 -7.34 2.42 4.37
C ILE A 425 -5.86 2.80 4.20
N LYS A 426 -5.21 2.29 3.14
CA LYS A 426 -3.80 2.59 2.89
C LYS A 426 -3.55 4.10 2.77
N THR A 427 -4.34 4.80 1.97
CA THR A 427 -4.20 6.26 1.83
C THR A 427 -4.47 6.97 3.14
N LYS A 428 -5.45 6.52 3.95
CA LYS A 428 -5.67 7.10 5.28
C LYS A 428 -4.46 6.95 6.21
N ILE A 429 -3.81 5.78 6.18
CA ILE A 429 -2.59 5.56 6.97
C ILE A 429 -1.46 6.45 6.45
N ILE A 430 -1.23 6.48 5.15
CA ILE A 430 -0.19 7.33 4.54
C ILE A 430 -0.39 8.80 4.94
N LYS A 431 -1.62 9.31 4.86
CA LYS A 431 -1.97 10.68 5.29
C LYS A 431 -1.55 11.00 6.72
N GLN A 432 -1.64 10.05 7.63
CA GLN A 432 -1.23 10.23 9.02
C GLN A 432 0.30 10.36 9.17
N TYR A 433 1.07 9.73 8.25
CA TYR A 433 2.53 9.77 8.28
C TYR A 433 3.13 10.92 7.46
N LEU A 434 2.43 11.46 6.47
CA LEU A 434 2.93 12.56 5.64
C LEU A 434 3.44 13.76 6.45
N PRO A 435 2.74 14.25 7.49
CA PRO A 435 3.25 15.35 8.30
C PRO A 435 4.58 15.01 9.00
N VAL A 436 4.73 13.77 9.45
CA VAL A 436 5.97 13.30 10.09
C VAL A 436 7.08 13.18 9.06
N ILE A 437 6.77 12.63 7.87
CA ILE A 437 7.71 12.53 6.76
C ILE A 437 8.20 13.94 6.37
N ASN A 438 7.29 14.86 6.08
CA ASN A 438 7.61 16.23 5.68
C ASN A 438 8.42 16.95 6.75
N LYS A 439 8.08 16.77 8.01
CA LYS A 439 8.86 17.31 9.13
C LYS A 439 10.29 16.78 9.15
N LEU A 440 10.46 15.46 9.02
CA LEU A 440 11.79 14.84 9.06
C LEU A 440 12.64 15.27 7.86
N VAL A 441 12.07 15.29 6.65
CA VAL A 441 12.78 15.76 5.46
C VAL A 441 13.30 17.19 5.68
N ASN A 442 12.44 18.09 6.13
CA ASN A 442 12.82 19.48 6.38
C ASN A 442 13.86 19.62 7.49
N GLN A 443 13.82 18.77 8.52
CA GLN A 443 14.85 18.73 9.55
C GLN A 443 16.21 18.30 8.99
N TYR A 444 16.25 17.25 8.16
CA TYR A 444 17.51 16.81 7.55
C TYR A 444 18.02 17.81 6.51
N LEU A 445 17.14 18.45 5.74
CA LEU A 445 17.53 19.52 4.82
C LEU A 445 18.19 20.69 5.55
N GLN A 446 17.63 21.06 6.69
CA GLN A 446 18.21 22.12 7.54
C GLN A 446 19.59 21.74 8.07
N VAL A 447 19.81 20.50 8.51
CA VAL A 447 21.12 20.02 8.98
C VAL A 447 22.13 19.96 7.83
N LEU A 448 21.66 19.68 6.61
CA LEU A 448 22.48 19.70 5.40
C LEU A 448 22.72 21.11 4.85
N ASP A 449 22.37 22.13 5.61
CA ASP A 449 22.48 23.55 5.24
C ASP A 449 21.75 23.90 3.94
N PHE A 450 20.59 23.27 3.77
CA PHE A 450 19.72 23.51 2.62
C PHE A 450 18.35 24.01 3.09
N PHE A 451 18.17 25.32 3.03
CA PHE A 451 17.04 26.03 3.63
C PHE A 451 15.88 26.19 2.65
N VAL A 452 15.27 25.09 2.27
CA VAL A 452 14.02 25.03 1.52
C VAL A 452 12.94 24.40 2.37
N HIS A 453 11.70 24.61 1.99
CA HIS A 453 10.56 23.90 2.56
C HIS A 453 10.08 22.85 1.57
N PHE A 454 10.29 21.59 1.93
CA PHE A 454 9.85 20.42 1.17
C PHE A 454 8.52 19.94 1.71
N ASP A 455 7.55 19.74 0.84
CA ASP A 455 6.27 19.15 1.14
C ASP A 455 5.92 18.05 0.13
N LEU A 456 5.54 16.88 0.64
CA LEU A 456 5.09 15.74 -0.14
C LEU A 456 3.60 15.55 0.11
N ASP A 457 2.81 15.51 -0.94
CA ASP A 457 1.36 15.30 -0.87
C ASP A 457 0.98 13.82 -0.87
N GLU A 458 -0.30 13.53 -0.82
CA GLU A 458 -0.87 12.17 -0.80
C GLU A 458 -0.70 11.41 -2.12
N SER A 459 -0.49 12.14 -3.21
CA SER A 459 -0.19 11.60 -4.53
C SER A 459 1.32 11.40 -4.73
N PHE A 460 2.11 11.68 -3.67
CA PHE A 460 3.57 11.66 -3.68
C PHE A 460 4.16 12.65 -4.69
N GLN A 461 3.46 13.78 -4.90
CA GLN A 461 4.00 14.91 -5.62
C GLN A 461 4.68 15.84 -4.62
N GLU A 462 5.85 16.33 -4.99
CA GLU A 462 6.61 17.26 -4.18
C GLU A 462 6.26 18.71 -4.53
N THR A 463 6.30 19.54 -3.50
CA THR A 463 6.34 21.00 -3.64
C THR A 463 7.50 21.51 -2.80
N ILE A 464 8.47 22.15 -3.42
CA ILE A 464 9.64 22.67 -2.74
C ILE A 464 9.60 24.20 -2.85
N ARG A 465 9.64 24.88 -1.72
CA ARG A 465 9.58 26.35 -1.66
C ARG A 465 10.85 26.93 -1.13
N SER A 466 11.36 27.95 -1.82
CA SER A 466 12.48 28.75 -1.32
C SER A 466 12.04 29.77 -0.27
N ARG A 467 12.99 30.45 0.36
CA ARG A 467 12.74 31.55 1.32
C ARG A 467 11.91 32.69 0.71
N HIS A 468 11.95 32.86 -0.62
CA HIS A 468 11.24 33.91 -1.34
C HIS A 468 9.87 33.45 -1.87
N ARG A 469 9.37 32.27 -1.47
CA ARG A 469 8.09 31.67 -1.85
C ARG A 469 7.98 31.16 -3.29
N ASP A 470 9.07 31.13 -4.06
CA ASP A 470 9.08 30.49 -5.35
C ASP A 470 8.89 28.99 -5.17
N GLU A 471 7.99 28.40 -5.97
CA GLU A 471 7.73 26.97 -5.99
C GLU A 471 8.60 26.30 -7.05
N PHE A 472 9.30 25.27 -6.65
CA PHE A 472 10.18 24.48 -7.49
C PHE A 472 9.78 23.01 -7.45
N THR A 473 10.10 22.29 -8.50
CA THR A 473 10.10 20.83 -8.50
C THR A 473 11.52 20.31 -8.29
N TYR A 474 11.67 19.05 -7.94
CA TYR A 474 12.97 18.41 -7.75
C TYR A 474 13.91 18.62 -8.95
N ASP A 475 13.38 18.58 -10.17
CA ASP A 475 14.19 18.73 -11.40
C ASP A 475 14.80 20.12 -11.57
N SER A 476 14.27 21.13 -10.91
CA SER A 476 14.72 22.51 -10.99
C SER A 476 16.03 22.80 -10.23
N PHE A 477 16.48 21.84 -9.40
CA PHE A 477 17.65 22.02 -8.55
C PHE A 477 18.93 21.53 -9.22
N SER A 478 20.06 22.12 -8.81
CA SER A 478 21.39 21.65 -9.19
C SER A 478 21.65 20.25 -8.64
N GLU A 479 22.62 19.54 -9.21
CA GLU A 479 22.97 18.19 -8.74
C GLU A 479 23.38 18.12 -7.26
N GLY A 480 24.06 19.17 -6.75
CA GLY A 480 24.42 19.24 -5.33
C GLY A 480 23.22 19.45 -4.41
N GLU A 481 22.25 20.23 -4.84
CA GLU A 481 20.99 20.44 -4.11
C GLU A 481 20.12 19.19 -4.16
N LYS A 482 19.99 18.54 -5.33
CA LYS A 482 19.31 17.26 -5.48
C LYS A 482 19.90 16.21 -4.56
N GLN A 483 21.22 16.14 -4.47
CA GLN A 483 21.90 15.20 -3.57
C GLN A 483 21.57 15.46 -2.09
N ARG A 484 21.44 16.73 -1.67
CA ARG A 484 20.99 17.07 -0.32
C ARG A 484 19.54 16.63 -0.08
N ILE A 485 18.66 16.79 -1.05
CA ILE A 485 17.26 16.29 -0.98
C ILE A 485 17.25 14.77 -0.88
N ASP A 486 18.02 14.07 -1.71
CA ASP A 486 18.08 12.60 -1.73
C ASP A 486 18.64 12.04 -0.41
N LEU A 487 19.64 12.69 0.16
CA LEU A 487 20.16 12.37 1.50
C LEU A 487 19.08 12.58 2.57
N ALA A 488 18.40 13.71 2.55
CA ALA A 488 17.34 14.00 3.51
C ALA A 488 16.20 12.96 3.42
N LEU A 489 15.82 12.57 2.22
CA LEU A 489 14.84 11.52 1.98
C LEU A 489 15.34 10.16 2.48
N LEU A 490 16.57 9.76 2.15
CA LEU A 490 17.15 8.50 2.61
C LEU A 490 17.12 8.40 4.15
N PHE A 491 17.57 9.44 4.84
CA PHE A 491 17.57 9.46 6.31
C PHE A 491 16.14 9.46 6.86
N THR A 492 15.22 10.15 6.20
CA THR A 492 13.80 10.14 6.56
C THR A 492 13.22 8.73 6.44
N TRP A 493 13.46 8.03 5.32
CA TRP A 493 12.98 6.68 5.12
C TRP A 493 13.54 5.70 6.15
N ARG A 494 14.82 5.82 6.48
CA ARG A 494 15.44 5.02 7.54
C ARG A 494 14.78 5.28 8.90
N GLN A 495 14.54 6.54 9.23
CA GLN A 495 13.89 6.90 10.49
C GLN A 495 12.45 6.40 10.57
N ILE A 496 11.68 6.51 9.49
CA ILE A 496 10.33 5.95 9.40
C ILE A 496 10.35 4.42 9.54
N ALA A 497 11.25 3.73 8.85
CA ALA A 497 11.42 2.29 8.96
C ALA A 497 11.76 1.86 10.39
N LYS A 498 12.60 2.62 11.08
CA LYS A 498 12.96 2.38 12.49
C LYS A 498 11.77 2.62 13.42
N MET A 499 11.04 3.71 13.25
CA MET A 499 9.85 4.04 14.04
C MET A 499 8.77 2.95 13.92
N LYS A 500 8.62 2.36 12.73
CA LYS A 500 7.67 1.27 12.50
C LYS A 500 8.18 -0.10 12.92
N ASN A 501 9.48 -0.23 13.21
CA ASN A 501 10.15 -1.50 13.49
C ASN A 501 9.91 -2.58 12.41
N SER A 502 9.64 -2.13 11.18
CA SER A 502 9.18 -3.00 10.08
C SER A 502 10.33 -3.55 9.26
N VAL A 503 11.12 -2.65 8.65
CA VAL A 503 12.18 -2.98 7.68
C VAL A 503 13.51 -2.31 8.01
N ALA A 504 13.70 -1.95 9.28
CA ALA A 504 14.95 -1.37 9.74
C ALA A 504 16.12 -2.32 9.51
N THR A 505 17.21 -1.80 8.95
CA THR A 505 18.44 -2.55 8.70
C THR A 505 19.62 -1.90 9.41
N ASN A 506 20.62 -2.71 9.79
CA ASN A 506 21.87 -2.19 10.31
C ASN A 506 22.83 -1.67 9.22
N LEU A 507 22.50 -1.75 7.96
CA LEU A 507 23.39 -1.44 6.84
C LEU A 507 22.98 -0.13 6.16
N LEU A 508 23.96 0.72 5.89
CA LEU A 508 23.85 1.91 5.05
C LEU A 508 25.07 1.96 4.13
N ILE A 509 24.86 2.08 2.83
CA ILE A 509 25.91 2.15 1.84
C ILE A 509 25.78 3.48 1.07
N LEU A 510 26.82 4.29 1.11
CA LEU A 510 26.91 5.55 0.37
C LEU A 510 27.95 5.35 -0.74
N ASP A 511 27.49 5.20 -1.99
CA ASP A 511 28.35 4.93 -3.14
C ASP A 511 28.66 6.23 -3.88
N GLU A 512 29.92 6.65 -3.89
CA GLU A 512 30.42 7.88 -4.54
C GLU A 512 29.72 9.19 -4.11
N THR A 513 28.95 9.15 -3.03
CA THR A 513 28.19 10.31 -2.53
C THR A 513 29.10 11.45 -2.11
N PHE A 514 30.29 11.15 -1.62
CA PHE A 514 31.30 12.14 -1.22
C PHE A 514 32.18 12.61 -2.38
N ASP A 515 32.04 12.01 -3.56
CA ASP A 515 32.94 12.26 -4.68
C ASP A 515 32.39 13.28 -5.67
N SER A 516 31.08 13.47 -5.73
CA SER A 516 30.42 14.19 -6.82
C SER A 516 30.13 15.66 -6.51
N SER A 517 29.12 15.97 -5.75
CA SER A 517 28.49 17.30 -5.79
C SER A 517 28.47 18.03 -4.46
N LEU A 518 29.00 17.42 -3.39
CA LEU A 518 29.08 18.06 -2.08
C LEU A 518 30.35 18.89 -1.97
N ASP A 519 30.21 20.13 -1.52
CA ASP A 519 31.29 20.99 -1.09
C ASP A 519 31.88 20.53 0.26
N HIS A 520 32.96 21.15 0.72
CA HIS A 520 33.60 20.78 1.98
C HIS A 520 32.65 20.87 3.18
N GLU A 521 31.80 21.87 3.21
CA GLU A 521 30.81 22.06 4.27
C GLU A 521 29.72 21.01 4.23
N GLY A 522 29.24 20.67 3.04
CA GLY A 522 28.28 19.54 2.81
C GLY A 522 28.84 18.20 3.25
N VAL A 523 30.12 17.95 3.00
CA VAL A 523 30.83 16.75 3.49
C VAL A 523 30.86 16.71 5.02
N ASP A 524 31.23 17.80 5.68
CA ASP A 524 31.27 17.84 7.13
C ASP A 524 29.88 17.76 7.77
N ASN A 525 28.86 18.36 7.17
CA ASN A 525 27.47 18.23 7.61
C ASN A 525 26.94 16.82 7.44
N LEU A 526 27.25 16.16 6.32
CA LEU A 526 26.91 14.76 6.13
C LEU A 526 27.60 13.86 7.17
N LEU A 527 28.87 14.08 7.45
CA LEU A 527 29.59 13.33 8.50
C LEU A 527 28.97 13.54 9.88
N LYS A 528 28.51 14.73 10.21
CA LYS A 528 27.75 14.99 11.46
C LYS A 528 26.50 14.14 11.54
N ILE A 529 25.72 14.06 10.45
CA ILE A 529 24.52 13.20 10.41
C ILE A 529 24.90 11.74 10.59
N LEU A 530 25.93 11.25 9.87
CA LEU A 530 26.37 9.87 9.98
C LEU A 530 26.81 9.51 11.41
N HIS A 531 27.41 10.43 12.12
CA HIS A 531 27.75 10.24 13.55
C HIS A 531 26.53 10.25 14.47
N THR A 532 25.44 10.93 14.09
CA THR A 532 24.17 10.91 14.86
C THR A 532 23.30 9.71 14.54
N LEU A 533 23.54 9.04 13.42
CA LEU A 533 22.87 7.77 13.14
C LEU A 533 23.23 6.79 14.26
N SER A 534 22.18 6.32 14.92
CA SER A 534 22.24 5.51 16.11
C SER A 534 23.33 4.44 16.03
N ASP A 535 23.82 4.03 17.17
CA ASP A 535 24.84 2.98 17.35
C ASP A 535 24.56 1.64 16.66
N ASP A 536 23.35 1.46 16.11
CA ASP A 536 22.87 0.25 15.46
C ASP A 536 23.06 0.22 13.93
N THR A 537 23.69 1.24 13.32
CA THR A 537 23.89 1.30 11.87
C THR A 537 25.35 1.17 11.50
N ASN A 538 25.66 0.23 10.60
CA ASN A 538 26.98 0.06 9.99
C ASN A 538 27.00 0.79 8.64
N ILE A 539 27.84 1.77 8.52
CA ILE A 539 27.92 2.68 7.40
C ILE A 539 29.11 2.30 6.52
N PHE A 540 28.85 2.04 5.25
CA PHE A 540 29.90 1.83 4.25
C PHE A 540 29.91 3.00 3.29
N VAL A 541 31.04 3.68 3.20
CA VAL A 541 31.24 4.80 2.28
C VAL A 541 32.21 4.36 1.21
N ILE A 542 31.74 4.27 -0.01
CA ILE A 542 32.54 3.98 -1.18
C ILE A 542 32.96 5.32 -1.80
N SER A 543 34.27 5.56 -1.90
CA SER A 543 34.81 6.82 -2.41
C SER A 543 36.10 6.62 -3.21
N HIS A 544 36.29 7.53 -4.15
CA HIS A 544 37.57 7.68 -4.88
C HIS A 544 38.51 8.67 -4.18
N LYS A 545 37.97 9.54 -3.32
CA LYS A 545 38.72 10.57 -2.57
C LYS A 545 39.21 10.05 -1.22
N GLY A 546 39.85 8.87 -1.25
CA GLY A 546 40.32 8.21 -0.02
C GLY A 546 41.22 9.07 0.88
N GLU A 547 42.03 9.97 0.30
CA GLU A 547 42.95 10.84 1.05
C GLU A 547 42.22 11.88 1.90
N ILE A 548 41.10 12.44 1.42
CA ILE A 548 40.30 13.46 2.13
C ILE A 548 39.50 12.83 3.26
N LEU A 549 39.13 11.56 3.11
CA LEU A 549 38.28 10.83 4.04
C LEU A 549 39.07 9.92 4.99
N ASP A 550 40.39 9.83 4.83
CA ASP A 550 41.25 8.98 5.65
C ASP A 550 41.21 9.46 7.12
N GLY A 551 41.14 8.53 8.05
CA GLY A 551 41.01 8.83 9.47
C GLY A 551 39.64 9.32 9.98
N LYS A 552 38.66 9.53 9.08
CA LYS A 552 37.30 9.95 9.48
C LYS A 552 36.36 8.75 9.74
N PHE A 553 36.81 7.50 9.49
CA PHE A 553 36.02 6.25 9.62
C PHE A 553 36.73 5.25 10.53
N ASN A 554 35.95 4.37 11.17
CA ASN A 554 36.47 3.37 12.12
C ASN A 554 37.26 2.24 11.45
N ALA A 555 36.96 1.95 10.19
CA ALA A 555 37.65 0.91 9.42
C ALA A 555 37.83 1.35 7.96
N LYS A 556 38.79 0.71 7.29
CA LYS A 556 39.09 0.95 5.88
C LYS A 556 39.19 -0.39 5.17
N ILE A 557 38.57 -0.51 4.01
CA ILE A 557 38.68 -1.63 3.09
C ILE A 557 39.25 -1.08 1.79
N GLU A 558 40.41 -1.58 1.38
CA GLU A 558 41.04 -1.18 0.13
C GLU A 558 40.90 -2.29 -0.91
N PHE A 559 40.28 -1.97 -2.05
CA PHE A 559 40.21 -2.85 -3.19
C PHE A 559 41.38 -2.60 -4.14
N LYS A 560 42.10 -3.67 -4.48
CA LYS A 560 43.19 -3.65 -5.47
C LYS A 560 42.94 -4.68 -6.57
N LYS A 561 43.46 -4.39 -7.74
CA LYS A 561 43.41 -5.33 -8.87
C LYS A 561 44.75 -6.09 -8.97
N GLU A 562 44.69 -7.39 -8.74
CA GLU A 562 45.83 -8.28 -8.89
C GLU A 562 45.58 -9.29 -10.02
N LYS A 563 46.46 -9.34 -11.00
CA LYS A 563 46.37 -10.29 -12.14
C LYS A 563 44.98 -10.32 -12.78
N ASN A 564 44.39 -9.15 -13.02
CA ASN A 564 43.03 -8.94 -13.56
C ASN A 564 41.85 -9.26 -12.62
N PHE A 565 42.07 -9.68 -11.38
CA PHE A 565 41.03 -9.94 -10.43
C PHE A 565 41.02 -8.89 -9.30
N SER A 566 39.81 -8.50 -8.90
CA SER A 566 39.62 -7.64 -7.74
C SER A 566 39.81 -8.44 -6.45
N LYS A 567 40.59 -7.88 -5.51
CA LYS A 567 40.83 -8.44 -4.17
C LYS A 567 40.80 -7.33 -3.13
N ILE A 568 40.51 -7.68 -1.90
CA ILE A 568 40.74 -6.82 -0.76
C ILE A 568 42.22 -6.86 -0.43
N ALA A 569 42.83 -5.68 -0.30
CA ALA A 569 44.20 -5.58 0.19
C ALA A 569 44.25 -6.08 1.64
N ALA A 570 45.24 -6.91 1.93
CA ALA A 570 45.46 -7.45 3.27
C ALA A 570 45.89 -6.32 4.25
#